data_f1e6e55158b30d6398e49dc5e259ec4a
#
_entry.id   f1e6e55158b30d6398e49dc5e259ec4a
#
_cell.length_a   1.000
_cell.length_b   1.000
_cell.length_c   1.000
_cell.angle_alpha   90.00
_cell.angle_beta   90.00
_cell.angle_gamma   90.00
#
_symmetry.space_group_name_H-M   'P 1'
#
loop_
_entity.id
_entity.type
_entity.pdbx_description
1 polymer ?
#
loop_
_entity_poly.entity_id
_entity_poly.type
_entity_poly.pdbx_seq_one_letter_code
_entity_poly.pdbx_strand_id
1 'polypeptide(L)'
;MKKYHPLSEKIVDILSKKINTDTRHSFRVLTAYYLSKVASMMRCNIQTQDRGVIPVNTYVLNLMISGAGKGYSTTFFDREFMEYFKSKFLKNIFHQKAEENIYTLAVERANTLVNNGNSVISLAEETDIQVDKFTQQFNRLGELAFSFDSATVPAVKQMREKLLLASAGSMNLELDEIGSNLSASTDVLTTFLELYDIGLVKQKLIKNTSENIRSQELPGITPTNLLMFGTPSKLLDGDSVEEHFKEFLETGYARRLLFSFVTEVGRKKHLTAKDRYLQMIDTSLNNSIKDVQSLFSAYADSPFNPVITMSENNSIYLIDYQMKCEHLADKMHEHLPVHKVEMVHRYYKTLKLAGAYAFADLSHEITSDHIDYAINVVEDSGKAFTSIMKKQGAYKRLAHYLATTEKKVTQHELIQELPFYKGSELQRKTMMTLASSYGYKNNIIIRKYTHDDIEFFSGETLEISNIDEL
;
A
#
# COMPACT_ATOMS: atom_id res chain seq x y z
N MET A 1 -13.37 -19.26 13.37
CA MET A 1 -12.36 -18.20 13.68
C MET A 1 -11.53 -17.97 12.43
N LYS A 2 -11.28 -16.71 12.00
CA LYS A 2 -10.41 -16.43 10.84
C LYS A 2 -8.99 -16.91 11.11
N LYS A 3 -8.40 -17.60 10.13
CA LYS A 3 -7.01 -18.01 10.18
C LYS A 3 -6.15 -17.02 9.38
N TYR A 4 -5.00 -16.66 9.88
CA TYR A 4 -4.02 -15.82 9.20
C TYR A 4 -2.68 -16.55 9.14
N HIS A 5 -1.81 -16.11 8.25
CA HIS A 5 -0.51 -16.73 8.04
C HIS A 5 0.32 -16.79 9.34
N PRO A 6 0.86 -17.95 9.75
CA PRO A 6 1.51 -18.12 11.06
C PRO A 6 2.67 -17.17 11.32
N LEU A 7 3.56 -16.98 10.33
CA LEU A 7 4.66 -16.02 10.45
C LEU A 7 4.14 -14.60 10.56
N SER A 8 3.13 -14.24 9.76
CA SER A 8 2.50 -12.91 9.84
C SER A 8 1.93 -12.65 11.24
N GLU A 9 1.22 -13.60 11.83
CA GLU A 9 0.67 -13.47 13.18
C GLU A 9 1.76 -13.40 14.25
N LYS A 10 2.85 -14.17 14.10
CA LYS A 10 4.01 -14.08 15.00
C LYS A 10 4.60 -12.65 15.00
N ILE A 11 4.75 -12.04 13.84
CA ILE A 11 5.23 -10.65 13.70
C ILE A 11 4.21 -9.66 14.28
N VAL A 12 2.92 -9.85 13.97
CA VAL A 12 1.83 -9.01 14.51
C VAL A 12 1.80 -9.06 16.03
N ASP A 13 2.00 -10.23 16.64
CA ASP A 13 2.07 -10.40 18.11
C ASP A 13 3.26 -9.64 18.70
N ILE A 14 4.43 -9.71 18.05
CA ILE A 14 5.62 -8.96 18.47
C ILE A 14 5.33 -7.45 18.42
N LEU A 15 4.82 -6.93 17.30
CA LEU A 15 4.51 -5.52 17.14
C LEU A 15 3.43 -5.04 18.12
N SER A 16 2.35 -5.80 18.27
CA SER A 16 1.25 -5.47 19.19
C SER A 16 1.71 -5.35 20.64
N LYS A 17 2.60 -6.27 21.07
CA LYS A 17 3.18 -6.24 22.43
C LYS A 17 4.18 -5.09 22.60
N LYS A 18 5.09 -4.87 21.65
CA LYS A 18 6.10 -3.80 21.72
C LYS A 18 5.46 -2.40 21.70
N ILE A 19 4.43 -2.20 20.89
CA ILE A 19 3.74 -0.90 20.75
C ILE A 19 2.64 -0.71 21.82
N ASN A 20 2.20 -1.82 22.44
CA ASN A 20 1.07 -1.83 23.38
C ASN A 20 -0.24 -1.33 22.75
N THR A 21 -0.57 -1.85 21.58
CA THR A 21 -1.80 -1.50 20.85
C THR A 21 -2.45 -2.74 20.29
N ASP A 22 -3.77 -2.69 20.09
CA ASP A 22 -4.55 -3.80 19.50
C ASP A 22 -4.94 -3.54 18.05
N THR A 23 -4.15 -2.77 17.32
CA THR A 23 -4.38 -2.45 15.90
C THR A 23 -3.87 -3.57 14.98
N ARG A 24 -4.25 -4.83 15.26
CA ARG A 24 -3.71 -6.03 14.60
C ARG A 24 -3.85 -6.01 13.08
N HIS A 25 -4.97 -5.49 12.55
CA HIS A 25 -5.16 -5.46 11.09
C HIS A 25 -4.13 -4.56 10.38
N SER A 26 -3.79 -3.40 10.94
CA SER A 26 -2.76 -2.53 10.35
C SER A 26 -1.39 -3.19 10.34
N PHE A 27 -1.06 -3.98 11.37
CA PHE A 27 0.19 -4.74 11.39
C PHE A 27 0.18 -5.92 10.42
N ARG A 28 -0.97 -6.58 10.18
CA ARG A 28 -1.10 -7.62 9.12
C ARG A 28 -0.84 -7.03 7.75
N VAL A 29 -1.44 -5.88 7.46
CA VAL A 29 -1.26 -5.18 6.19
C VAL A 29 0.19 -4.70 6.02
N LEU A 30 0.81 -4.20 7.08
CA LEU A 30 2.24 -3.85 7.10
C LEU A 30 3.13 -5.07 6.85
N THR A 31 2.86 -6.19 7.54
CA THR A 31 3.61 -7.45 7.36
C THR A 31 3.45 -7.99 5.95
N ALA A 32 2.24 -7.92 5.36
CA ALA A 32 2.00 -8.31 3.97
C ALA A 32 2.88 -7.50 2.99
N TYR A 33 3.05 -6.20 3.22
CA TYR A 33 3.98 -5.38 2.46
C TYR A 33 5.42 -5.89 2.56
N TYR A 34 5.94 -6.10 3.76
CA TYR A 34 7.34 -6.50 3.95
C TYR A 34 7.64 -7.91 3.42
N LEU A 35 6.73 -8.86 3.58
CA LEU A 35 6.88 -10.19 2.99
C LEU A 35 6.88 -10.13 1.46
N SER A 36 5.98 -9.34 0.87
CA SER A 36 5.96 -9.11 -0.58
C SER A 36 7.22 -8.37 -1.06
N LYS A 37 7.75 -7.42 -0.29
CA LYS A 37 9.00 -6.70 -0.57
C LYS A 37 10.17 -7.67 -0.64
N VAL A 38 10.32 -8.56 0.32
CA VAL A 38 11.39 -9.59 0.30
C VAL A 38 11.22 -10.52 -0.90
N ALA A 39 10.02 -11.05 -1.14
CA ALA A 39 9.73 -11.91 -2.30
C ALA A 39 10.07 -11.22 -3.63
N SER A 40 9.67 -9.97 -3.80
CA SER A 40 9.93 -9.21 -5.03
C SER A 40 11.40 -8.81 -5.18
N MET A 41 12.12 -8.55 -4.08
CA MET A 41 13.58 -8.35 -4.13
C MET A 41 14.30 -9.59 -4.65
N MET A 42 13.84 -10.78 -4.28
CA MET A 42 14.31 -12.08 -4.78
C MET A 42 13.73 -12.46 -6.15
N ARG A 43 12.99 -11.55 -6.82
CA ARG A 43 12.33 -11.77 -8.11
C ARG A 43 11.35 -12.94 -8.11
N CYS A 44 10.70 -13.19 -6.97
CA CYS A 44 9.66 -14.21 -6.88
C CYS A 44 8.49 -13.90 -7.82
N ASN A 45 8.05 -14.90 -8.57
CA ASN A 45 6.96 -14.82 -9.53
C ASN A 45 5.93 -15.91 -9.28
N ILE A 46 4.72 -15.73 -9.81
CA ILE A 46 3.64 -16.71 -9.79
C ILE A 46 3.34 -17.12 -11.22
N GLN A 47 3.29 -18.43 -11.52
CA GLN A 47 2.76 -18.94 -12.75
C GLN A 47 1.23 -18.93 -12.68
N THR A 48 0.59 -18.15 -13.54
CA THR A 48 -0.87 -18.09 -13.64
C THR A 48 -1.37 -18.81 -14.88
N GLN A 49 -2.66 -19.15 -14.92
CA GLN A 49 -3.27 -19.87 -16.01
C GLN A 49 -3.63 -18.97 -17.20
N ASP A 50 -3.94 -17.70 -16.94
CA ASP A 50 -4.48 -16.74 -17.91
C ASP A 50 -3.52 -15.59 -18.27
N ARG A 51 -2.55 -15.26 -17.39
CA ARG A 51 -1.67 -14.08 -17.52
C ARG A 51 -0.19 -14.41 -17.65
N GLY A 52 0.15 -15.70 -17.74
CA GLY A 52 1.53 -16.16 -17.73
C GLY A 52 2.19 -15.94 -16.35
N VAL A 53 3.44 -15.52 -16.37
CA VAL A 53 4.24 -15.29 -15.15
C VAL A 53 4.06 -13.84 -14.69
N ILE A 54 3.61 -13.66 -13.45
CA ILE A 54 3.42 -12.34 -12.83
C ILE A 54 4.28 -12.19 -11.57
N PRO A 55 4.79 -10.97 -11.25
CA PRO A 55 5.60 -10.76 -10.06
C PRO A 55 4.76 -10.77 -8.78
N VAL A 56 5.37 -11.25 -7.70
CA VAL A 56 4.85 -11.03 -6.34
C VAL A 56 5.18 -9.61 -5.94
N ASN A 57 4.16 -8.80 -5.67
CA ASN A 57 4.29 -7.43 -5.18
C ASN A 57 2.99 -6.96 -4.54
N THR A 58 3.06 -5.98 -3.65
CA THR A 58 1.89 -5.49 -2.90
C THR A 58 1.93 -3.98 -2.72
N TYR A 59 0.77 -3.34 -2.87
CA TYR A 59 0.54 -1.94 -2.55
C TYR A 59 -0.33 -1.83 -1.31
N VAL A 60 0.04 -0.95 -0.40
CA VAL A 60 -0.56 -0.82 0.94
C VAL A 60 -0.84 0.63 1.28
N LEU A 61 -2.00 0.89 1.87
CA LEU A 61 -2.34 2.16 2.50
C LEU A 61 -2.80 1.93 3.93
N ASN A 62 -2.00 2.40 4.89
CA ASN A 62 -2.31 2.38 6.30
C ASN A 62 -2.77 3.77 6.77
N LEU A 63 -4.08 3.95 6.95
CA LEU A 63 -4.63 5.16 7.57
C LEU A 63 -4.70 4.97 9.09
N MET A 64 -3.88 5.71 9.80
CA MET A 64 -3.74 5.57 11.25
C MET A 64 -3.73 6.93 11.94
N ILE A 65 -4.48 7.05 13.04
CA ILE A 65 -4.42 8.24 13.88
C ILE A 65 -3.04 8.41 14.50
N SER A 66 -2.72 9.64 14.85
CA SER A 66 -1.46 9.97 15.53
C SER A 66 -1.32 9.17 16.82
N GLY A 67 -0.14 8.64 17.09
CA GLY A 67 0.13 7.83 18.29
C GLY A 67 -0.28 6.35 18.19
N ALA A 68 -0.79 5.86 17.06
CA ALA A 68 -1.10 4.45 16.85
C ALA A 68 0.13 3.56 16.55
N GLY A 69 1.34 4.13 16.58
CA GLY A 69 2.59 3.36 16.45
C GLY A 69 3.15 3.26 15.03
N LYS A 70 2.67 4.10 14.09
CA LYS A 70 3.10 4.14 12.69
C LYS A 70 4.63 4.10 12.53
N GLY A 71 5.32 5.18 12.92
CA GLY A 71 6.79 5.29 12.75
C GLY A 71 7.57 4.25 13.56
N TYR A 72 7.09 3.87 14.74
CA TYR A 72 7.75 2.83 15.52
C TYR A 72 7.66 1.46 14.84
N SER A 73 6.51 1.09 14.26
CA SER A 73 6.34 -0.22 13.61
C SER A 73 7.22 -0.38 12.38
N THR A 74 7.35 0.64 11.55
CA THR A 74 8.24 0.62 10.38
C THR A 74 9.71 0.58 10.80
N THR A 75 10.14 1.49 11.68
CA THR A 75 11.52 1.51 12.19
C THR A 75 11.90 0.20 12.87
N PHE A 76 10.98 -0.39 13.66
CA PHE A 76 11.21 -1.68 14.31
C PHE A 76 11.37 -2.79 13.27
N PHE A 77 10.48 -2.84 12.26
CA PHE A 77 10.51 -3.85 11.22
C PHE A 77 11.80 -3.77 10.40
N ASP A 78 12.19 -2.56 10.00
CA ASP A 78 13.41 -2.33 9.22
C ASP A 78 14.67 -2.74 9.99
N ARG A 79 14.79 -2.31 11.26
CA ARG A 79 15.97 -2.58 12.07
C ARG A 79 16.06 -4.03 12.54
N GLU A 80 14.94 -4.62 12.99
CA GLU A 80 14.96 -5.94 13.62
C GLU A 80 14.83 -7.09 12.61
N PHE A 81 14.20 -6.86 11.44
CA PHE A 81 13.95 -7.94 10.48
C PHE A 81 14.61 -7.66 9.12
N MET A 82 14.30 -6.51 8.51
CA MET A 82 14.72 -6.23 7.14
C MET A 82 16.24 -6.09 7.00
N GLU A 83 16.93 -5.56 8.00
CA GLU A 83 18.40 -5.39 7.94
C GLU A 83 19.12 -6.72 7.78
N TYR A 84 18.61 -7.81 8.35
CA TYR A 84 19.17 -9.16 8.21
C TYR A 84 19.06 -9.72 6.78
N PHE A 85 17.98 -9.40 6.09
CA PHE A 85 17.82 -9.73 4.68
C PHE A 85 18.64 -8.78 3.79
N LYS A 86 18.49 -7.46 3.99
CA LYS A 86 19.08 -6.40 3.17
C LYS A 86 20.60 -6.50 3.07
N SER A 87 21.28 -6.61 4.20
CA SER A 87 22.73 -6.68 4.23
C SER A 87 23.26 -7.88 3.44
N LYS A 88 22.60 -9.05 3.58
CA LYS A 88 22.96 -10.27 2.86
C LYS A 88 22.62 -10.18 1.37
N PHE A 89 21.43 -9.67 1.04
CA PHE A 89 20.98 -9.47 -0.34
C PHE A 89 21.93 -8.56 -1.12
N LEU A 90 22.28 -7.40 -0.55
CA LEU A 90 23.19 -6.46 -1.21
C LEU A 90 24.59 -7.04 -1.38
N LYS A 91 25.12 -7.71 -0.35
CA LYS A 91 26.49 -8.27 -0.37
C LYS A 91 26.62 -9.46 -1.31
N ASN A 92 25.69 -10.40 -1.27
CA ASN A 92 25.87 -11.73 -1.87
C ASN A 92 25.09 -11.92 -3.18
N ILE A 93 23.97 -11.18 -3.38
CA ILE A 93 23.05 -11.46 -4.49
C ILE A 93 23.07 -10.36 -5.54
N PHE A 94 22.82 -9.11 -5.13
CA PHE A 94 22.54 -8.03 -6.08
C PHE A 94 23.70 -7.79 -7.06
N HIS A 95 24.93 -7.70 -6.57
CA HIS A 95 26.09 -7.47 -7.43
C HIS A 95 26.43 -8.68 -8.30
N GLN A 96 26.37 -9.88 -7.72
CA GLN A 96 26.62 -11.12 -8.47
C GLN A 96 25.60 -11.27 -9.60
N LYS A 97 24.31 -11.04 -9.34
CA LYS A 97 23.25 -11.11 -10.37
C LYS A 97 23.41 -10.02 -11.43
N ALA A 98 23.90 -8.84 -11.04
CA ALA A 98 24.21 -7.78 -11.99
C ALA A 98 25.31 -8.21 -12.96
N GLU A 99 26.41 -8.78 -12.47
CA GLU A 99 27.50 -9.28 -13.32
C GLU A 99 27.03 -10.38 -14.27
N GLU A 100 26.31 -11.39 -13.76
CA GLU A 100 25.75 -12.48 -14.56
C GLU A 100 24.83 -11.97 -15.68
N ASN A 101 23.90 -11.05 -15.35
CA ASN A 101 22.93 -10.53 -16.31
C ASN A 101 23.55 -9.56 -17.33
N ILE A 102 24.48 -8.71 -16.89
CA ILE A 102 25.25 -7.82 -17.79
C ILE A 102 25.99 -8.64 -18.85
N TYR A 103 26.63 -9.74 -18.45
CA TYR A 103 27.28 -10.64 -19.40
C TYR A 103 26.28 -11.22 -20.41
N THR A 104 25.12 -11.70 -19.94
CA THR A 104 24.06 -12.24 -20.81
C THR A 104 23.56 -11.19 -21.82
N LEU A 105 23.25 -9.98 -21.34
CA LEU A 105 22.80 -8.88 -22.20
C LEU A 105 23.89 -8.46 -23.21
N ALA A 106 25.16 -8.50 -22.80
CA ALA A 106 26.28 -8.18 -23.66
C ALA A 106 26.43 -9.21 -24.80
N VAL A 107 26.32 -10.51 -24.50
CA VAL A 107 26.32 -11.58 -25.52
C VAL A 107 25.16 -11.41 -26.49
N GLU A 108 23.95 -11.17 -26.03
CA GLU A 108 22.78 -10.96 -26.89
C GLU A 108 22.97 -9.72 -27.80
N ARG A 109 23.52 -8.65 -27.25
CA ARG A 109 23.79 -7.42 -28.00
C ARG A 109 24.89 -7.62 -29.05
N ALA A 110 25.98 -8.25 -28.65
CA ALA A 110 27.11 -8.57 -29.56
C ALA A 110 26.64 -9.45 -30.72
N ASN A 111 25.88 -10.52 -30.46
CA ASN A 111 25.26 -11.34 -31.47
C ASN A 111 24.41 -10.55 -32.48
N THR A 112 23.61 -9.61 -31.97
CA THR A 112 22.76 -8.76 -32.80
C THR A 112 23.60 -7.84 -33.69
N LEU A 113 24.69 -7.26 -33.17
CA LEU A 113 25.56 -6.36 -33.94
C LEU A 113 26.38 -7.08 -35.00
N VAL A 114 26.95 -8.24 -34.69
CA VAL A 114 27.72 -9.05 -35.62
C VAL A 114 26.82 -9.61 -36.74
N ASN A 115 25.66 -10.19 -36.40
CA ASN A 115 24.73 -10.76 -37.38
C ASN A 115 24.12 -9.72 -38.32
N ASN A 116 23.94 -8.47 -37.86
CA ASN A 116 23.43 -7.37 -38.70
C ASN A 116 24.53 -6.66 -39.50
N GLY A 117 25.78 -7.12 -39.44
CA GLY A 117 26.91 -6.50 -40.16
C GLY A 117 27.32 -5.14 -39.59
N ASN A 118 26.86 -4.79 -38.38
CA ASN A 118 27.17 -3.55 -37.70
C ASN A 118 28.48 -3.61 -36.86
N SER A 119 29.11 -4.77 -36.81
CA SER A 119 30.42 -4.98 -36.22
C SER A 119 31.26 -5.89 -37.13
N VAL A 120 32.55 -5.52 -37.28
CA VAL A 120 33.53 -6.21 -38.14
C VAL A 120 34.51 -7.05 -37.33
N ILE A 121 34.42 -6.96 -35.98
CA ILE A 121 35.27 -7.69 -35.03
C ILE A 121 34.65 -9.04 -34.64
N SER A 122 35.44 -9.89 -33.99
CA SER A 122 34.96 -11.17 -33.53
C SER A 122 33.83 -11.04 -32.49
N LEU A 123 32.96 -12.03 -32.38
CA LEU A 123 31.89 -12.06 -31.40
C LEU A 123 32.43 -11.92 -29.94
N ALA A 124 33.58 -12.51 -29.66
CA ALA A 124 34.20 -12.44 -28.34
C ALA A 124 34.63 -11.00 -28.01
N GLU A 125 35.35 -10.34 -28.94
CA GLU A 125 35.79 -8.95 -28.77
C GLU A 125 34.60 -7.99 -28.67
N GLU A 126 33.53 -8.18 -29.47
CA GLU A 126 32.31 -7.37 -29.37
C GLU A 126 31.62 -7.61 -28.04
N THR A 127 31.58 -8.85 -27.53
CA THR A 127 31.02 -9.16 -26.20
C THR A 127 31.75 -8.40 -25.10
N ASP A 128 33.08 -8.42 -25.10
CA ASP A 128 33.88 -7.70 -24.08
C ASP A 128 33.60 -6.19 -24.10
N ILE A 129 33.49 -5.59 -25.29
CA ILE A 129 33.12 -4.18 -25.47
C ILE A 129 31.73 -3.89 -24.90
N GLN A 130 30.76 -4.79 -25.12
CA GLN A 130 29.41 -4.58 -24.60
C GLN A 130 29.33 -4.80 -23.07
N VAL A 131 30.12 -5.74 -22.50
CA VAL A 131 30.25 -5.92 -21.05
C VAL A 131 30.76 -4.62 -20.41
N ASP A 132 31.84 -4.05 -20.94
CA ASP A 132 32.39 -2.79 -20.43
C ASP A 132 31.36 -1.64 -20.49
N LYS A 133 30.62 -1.52 -21.59
CA LYS A 133 29.57 -0.49 -21.75
C LYS A 133 28.45 -0.65 -20.72
N PHE A 134 27.89 -1.86 -20.56
CA PHE A 134 26.83 -2.11 -19.60
C PHE A 134 27.31 -1.97 -18.15
N THR A 135 28.55 -2.38 -17.85
CA THR A 135 29.16 -2.19 -16.53
C THR A 135 29.33 -0.71 -16.19
N GLN A 136 29.82 0.11 -17.14
CA GLN A 136 29.94 1.55 -16.96
C GLN A 136 28.54 2.18 -16.78
N GLN A 137 27.54 1.76 -17.55
CA GLN A 137 26.17 2.22 -17.41
C GLN A 137 25.60 1.87 -16.04
N PHE A 138 25.75 0.63 -15.58
CA PHE A 138 25.30 0.17 -14.27
C PHE A 138 25.94 0.99 -13.12
N ASN A 139 27.25 1.28 -13.22
CA ASN A 139 27.95 2.06 -12.19
C ASN A 139 27.52 3.54 -12.17
N ARG A 140 27.26 4.14 -13.35
CA ARG A 140 26.75 5.53 -13.45
C ARG A 140 25.37 5.74 -12.83
N LEU A 141 24.54 4.69 -12.75
CA LEU A 141 23.21 4.76 -12.14
C LEU A 141 23.25 4.83 -10.60
N GLY A 142 24.44 4.83 -10.00
CA GLY A 142 24.61 4.94 -8.55
C GLY A 142 24.27 3.64 -7.80
N GLU A 143 24.11 3.73 -6.49
CA GLU A 143 23.75 2.59 -5.65
C GLU A 143 22.27 2.24 -5.74
N LEU A 144 21.92 0.99 -5.37
CA LEU A 144 20.53 0.57 -5.26
C LEU A 144 19.86 1.27 -4.06
N ALA A 145 18.85 2.07 -4.31
CA ALA A 145 17.95 2.51 -3.25
C ALA A 145 17.03 1.34 -2.86
N PHE A 146 17.29 0.72 -1.72
CA PHE A 146 16.49 -0.41 -1.22
C PHE A 146 15.04 -0.01 -0.94
N SER A 147 14.83 1.21 -0.46
CA SER A 147 13.53 1.91 -0.32
C SER A 147 13.77 3.41 -0.50
N PHE A 148 12.74 4.13 -0.93
CA PHE A 148 12.77 5.58 -1.06
C PHE A 148 11.39 6.18 -0.72
N ASP A 149 11.37 7.40 -0.21
CA ASP A 149 10.17 8.13 0.22
C ASP A 149 9.68 9.16 -0.80
N SER A 150 10.54 9.54 -1.73
CA SER A 150 10.23 10.51 -2.78
C SER A 150 11.06 10.22 -4.02
N ALA A 151 10.53 10.56 -5.18
CA ALA A 151 11.25 10.43 -6.44
C ALA A 151 10.67 11.37 -7.52
N THR A 152 11.48 11.63 -8.55
CA THR A 152 11.00 12.16 -9.81
C THR A 152 10.86 11.02 -10.84
N VAL A 153 10.03 11.19 -11.86
CA VAL A 153 9.86 10.19 -12.92
C VAL A 153 11.19 9.78 -13.59
N PRO A 154 12.12 10.72 -13.90
CA PRO A 154 13.45 10.36 -14.39
C PRO A 154 14.23 9.47 -13.41
N ALA A 155 14.19 9.76 -12.11
CA ALA A 155 14.87 8.94 -11.09
C ALA A 155 14.27 7.52 -10.99
N VAL A 156 12.93 7.40 -11.09
CA VAL A 156 12.25 6.09 -11.16
C VAL A 156 12.70 5.30 -12.38
N LYS A 157 12.84 5.95 -13.55
CA LYS A 157 13.35 5.31 -14.77
C LYS A 157 14.80 4.85 -14.63
N GLN A 158 15.67 5.68 -14.07
CA GLN A 158 17.06 5.33 -13.80
C GLN A 158 17.17 4.13 -12.84
N MET A 159 16.39 4.14 -11.76
CA MET A 159 16.35 3.02 -10.83
C MET A 159 15.83 1.74 -11.51
N ARG A 160 14.77 1.85 -12.34
CA ARG A 160 14.27 0.73 -13.13
C ARG A 160 15.36 0.16 -14.05
N GLU A 161 16.10 1.02 -14.75
CA GLU A 161 17.21 0.60 -15.61
C GLU A 161 18.29 -0.17 -14.85
N LYS A 162 18.67 0.32 -13.67
CA LYS A 162 19.60 -0.39 -12.77
C LYS A 162 19.11 -1.76 -12.38
N LEU A 163 17.82 -1.89 -12.00
CA LEU A 163 17.21 -3.16 -11.64
C LEU A 163 17.06 -4.13 -12.83
N LEU A 164 16.92 -3.61 -14.03
CA LEU A 164 16.90 -4.41 -15.27
C LEU A 164 18.30 -4.90 -15.63
N LEU A 165 19.33 -4.05 -15.52
CA LEU A 165 20.73 -4.46 -15.69
C LEU A 165 21.15 -5.54 -14.69
N ALA A 166 20.70 -5.41 -13.43
CA ALA A 166 20.96 -6.42 -12.41
C ALA A 166 20.09 -7.67 -12.55
N SER A 167 18.93 -7.58 -13.22
CA SER A 167 17.88 -8.61 -13.18
C SER A 167 17.51 -9.03 -11.75
N ALA A 168 17.72 -8.17 -10.76
CA ALA A 168 17.52 -8.43 -9.34
C ALA A 168 16.90 -7.21 -8.64
N GLY A 169 16.24 -7.43 -7.50
CA GLY A 169 15.63 -6.37 -6.72
C GLY A 169 14.28 -5.88 -7.25
N SER A 170 13.67 -4.96 -6.52
CA SER A 170 12.38 -4.33 -6.82
C SER A 170 12.42 -2.84 -6.47
N MET A 171 11.49 -2.05 -6.99
CA MET A 171 11.28 -0.69 -6.56
C MET A 171 10.34 -0.66 -5.35
N ASN A 172 10.75 0.01 -4.27
CA ASN A 172 9.98 0.07 -3.04
C ASN A 172 9.79 1.54 -2.63
N LEU A 173 8.62 2.10 -2.91
CA LEU A 173 8.23 3.46 -2.53
C LEU A 173 7.51 3.41 -1.19
N GLU A 174 8.01 4.15 -0.19
CA GLU A 174 7.51 4.17 1.18
C GLU A 174 7.20 5.61 1.60
N LEU A 175 5.93 6.01 1.48
CA LEU A 175 5.47 7.37 1.79
C LEU A 175 4.97 7.46 3.23
N ASP A 176 5.64 8.26 4.03
CA ASP A 176 5.29 8.44 5.45
C ASP A 176 4.01 9.24 5.68
N GLU A 177 3.65 10.15 4.79
CA GLU A 177 2.41 10.93 4.85
C GLU A 177 1.90 11.21 3.44
N ILE A 178 0.91 10.44 2.99
CA ILE A 178 0.36 10.58 1.64
C ILE A 178 -0.30 11.95 1.40
N GLY A 179 -0.89 12.56 2.43
CA GLY A 179 -1.62 13.83 2.28
C GLY A 179 -0.76 14.97 1.73
N SER A 180 0.52 15.03 2.10
CA SER A 180 1.46 16.03 1.56
C SER A 180 2.00 15.67 0.18
N ASN A 181 1.90 14.40 -0.22
CA ASN A 181 2.49 13.88 -1.46
C ASN A 181 1.49 13.75 -2.62
N LEU A 182 0.17 13.77 -2.35
CA LEU A 182 -0.85 13.58 -3.39
C LEU A 182 -0.76 14.59 -4.53
N SER A 183 -0.48 15.85 -4.23
CA SER A 183 -0.34 16.91 -5.24
C SER A 183 1.05 16.98 -5.87
N ALA A 184 2.10 16.56 -5.14
CA ALA A 184 3.49 16.70 -5.58
C ALA A 184 4.01 15.47 -6.36
N SER A 185 3.43 14.29 -6.20
CA SER A 185 3.96 13.02 -6.71
C SER A 185 3.03 12.30 -7.71
N THR A 186 2.06 12.99 -8.28
CA THR A 186 1.04 12.40 -9.18
C THR A 186 1.66 11.60 -10.34
N ASP A 187 2.70 12.11 -10.98
CA ASP A 187 3.34 11.44 -12.12
C ASP A 187 4.08 10.15 -11.70
N VAL A 188 4.73 10.15 -10.53
CA VAL A 188 5.40 8.96 -9.99
C VAL A 188 4.36 7.89 -9.63
N LEU A 189 3.28 8.29 -8.96
CA LEU A 189 2.17 7.39 -8.63
C LEU A 189 1.53 6.82 -9.91
N THR A 190 1.34 7.62 -10.96
CA THR A 190 0.85 7.11 -12.25
C THR A 190 1.78 6.03 -12.84
N THR A 191 3.10 6.22 -12.74
CA THR A 191 4.08 5.21 -13.18
C THR A 191 3.98 3.93 -12.35
N PHE A 192 3.75 4.03 -11.04
CA PHE A 192 3.55 2.88 -10.16
C PHE A 192 2.25 2.12 -10.49
N LEU A 193 1.19 2.80 -10.94
CA LEU A 193 -0.02 2.12 -11.43
C LEU A 193 0.27 1.20 -12.63
N GLU A 194 1.09 1.66 -13.58
CA GLU A 194 1.47 0.84 -14.75
C GLU A 194 2.30 -0.37 -14.34
N LEU A 195 3.18 -0.22 -13.34
CA LEU A 195 4.10 -1.26 -12.89
C LEU A 195 3.46 -2.34 -12.00
N TYR A 196 2.28 -2.09 -11.41
CA TYR A 196 1.68 -3.00 -10.43
C TYR A 196 1.38 -4.40 -10.98
N ASP A 197 0.77 -4.48 -12.16
CA ASP A 197 0.19 -5.72 -12.66
C ASP A 197 1.29 -6.73 -13.04
N ILE A 198 2.18 -6.34 -13.96
CA ILE A 198 3.23 -7.21 -14.53
C ILE A 198 4.63 -6.58 -14.50
N GLY A 199 4.81 -5.43 -13.86
CA GLY A 199 6.12 -4.78 -13.78
C GLY A 199 6.63 -4.15 -15.09
N LEU A 200 5.73 -3.84 -16.02
CA LEU A 200 6.07 -3.22 -17.31
C LEU A 200 5.56 -1.78 -17.38
N VAL A 201 6.35 -0.90 -17.97
CA VAL A 201 5.97 0.47 -18.32
C VAL A 201 5.84 0.57 -19.84
N LYS A 202 4.76 1.17 -20.32
CA LYS A 202 4.59 1.46 -21.74
C LYS A 202 5.60 2.53 -22.19
N GLN A 203 6.27 2.28 -23.30
CA GLN A 203 7.18 3.25 -23.90
C GLN A 203 6.40 4.49 -24.35
N LYS A 204 6.82 5.68 -23.89
CA LYS A 204 6.28 6.93 -24.43
C LYS A 204 7.07 7.33 -25.67
N LEU A 205 6.38 7.61 -26.78
CA LEU A 205 7.02 8.17 -27.98
C LEU A 205 7.48 9.60 -27.66
N ILE A 206 8.79 9.80 -27.69
CA ILE A 206 9.40 11.12 -27.53
C ILE A 206 10.11 11.46 -28.85
N LYS A 207 9.99 12.72 -29.29
CA LYS A 207 10.69 13.21 -30.47
C LYS A 207 12.20 13.16 -30.22
N ASN A 208 12.94 12.47 -31.11
CA ASN A 208 14.41 12.48 -31.05
C ASN A 208 14.92 13.89 -31.35
N THR A 209 15.71 14.44 -30.47
CA THR A 209 16.49 15.68 -30.68
C THR A 209 17.97 15.34 -30.67
N SER A 210 18.79 16.18 -31.27
CA SER A 210 20.26 16.02 -31.31
C SER A 210 20.91 15.90 -29.92
N GLU A 211 20.22 16.40 -28.88
CA GLU A 211 20.67 16.36 -27.48
C GLU A 211 20.12 15.16 -26.69
N ASN A 212 19.08 14.49 -27.18
CA ASN A 212 18.46 13.31 -26.57
C ASN A 212 18.48 12.13 -27.55
N ILE A 213 19.65 11.52 -27.69
CA ILE A 213 19.77 10.21 -28.36
C ILE A 213 19.14 9.19 -27.41
N ARG A 214 18.05 8.58 -27.86
CA ARG A 214 17.35 7.51 -27.13
C ARG A 214 18.34 6.37 -26.85
N SER A 215 18.77 6.21 -25.60
CA SER A 215 19.31 4.94 -25.16
C SER A 215 18.22 3.87 -25.38
N GLN A 216 18.54 2.73 -25.97
CA GLN A 216 17.57 1.65 -26.10
C GLN A 216 17.14 1.24 -24.69
N GLU A 217 15.87 1.49 -24.35
CA GLU A 217 15.33 1.02 -23.08
C GLU A 217 15.45 -0.50 -23.00
N LEU A 218 16.05 -0.99 -21.93
CA LEU A 218 16.14 -2.41 -21.68
C LEU A 218 14.73 -2.99 -21.49
N PRO A 219 14.35 -4.04 -22.23
CA PRO A 219 13.09 -4.73 -21.98
C PRO A 219 13.18 -5.51 -20.66
N GLY A 220 12.06 -5.65 -19.97
CA GLY A 220 12.02 -6.51 -18.80
C GLY A 220 11.01 -6.07 -17.74
N ILE A 221 10.78 -6.99 -16.81
CA ILE A 221 9.86 -6.85 -15.70
C ILE A 221 10.60 -6.24 -14.50
N THR A 222 9.98 -5.26 -13.86
CA THR A 222 10.47 -4.66 -12.62
C THR A 222 9.37 -4.70 -11.57
N PRO A 223 9.44 -5.59 -10.57
CA PRO A 223 8.48 -5.62 -9.47
C PRO A 223 8.49 -4.30 -8.71
N THR A 224 7.31 -3.85 -8.27
CA THR A 224 7.17 -2.63 -7.48
C THR A 224 6.31 -2.87 -6.26
N ASN A 225 6.72 -2.32 -5.13
CA ASN A 225 5.93 -2.29 -3.90
C ASN A 225 5.67 -0.84 -3.48
N LEU A 226 4.53 -0.62 -2.84
CA LEU A 226 4.13 0.70 -2.38
C LEU A 226 3.58 0.60 -0.96
N LEU A 227 4.22 1.31 -0.03
CA LEU A 227 3.73 1.49 1.33
C LEU A 227 3.41 2.95 1.54
N MET A 228 2.17 3.22 1.91
CA MET A 228 1.72 4.58 2.20
C MET A 228 1.09 4.64 3.57
N PHE A 229 1.42 5.69 4.29
CA PHE A 229 0.73 6.06 5.51
C PHE A 229 -0.01 7.38 5.34
N GLY A 230 -1.09 7.53 6.08
CA GLY A 230 -1.82 8.78 6.16
C GLY A 230 -2.56 8.93 7.46
N THR A 231 -2.82 10.18 7.83
CA THR A 231 -3.60 10.51 9.01
C THR A 231 -5.06 10.75 8.60
N PRO A 232 -6.05 9.99 9.15
CA PRO A 232 -7.44 10.11 8.75
C PRO A 232 -7.99 11.54 8.81
N SER A 233 -7.61 12.33 9.84
CA SER A 233 -8.06 13.71 9.97
C SER A 233 -7.52 14.65 8.90
N LYS A 234 -6.37 14.34 8.31
CA LYS A 234 -5.79 15.15 7.22
C LYS A 234 -6.38 14.80 5.84
N LEU A 235 -6.74 13.53 5.64
CA LEU A 235 -7.18 13.02 4.35
C LEU A 235 -8.70 13.02 4.16
N LEU A 236 -9.47 13.06 5.25
CA LEU A 236 -10.91 12.82 5.23
C LEU A 236 -11.68 13.92 5.97
N ASP A 237 -11.18 15.15 5.99
CA ASP A 237 -11.79 16.28 6.73
C ASP A 237 -12.62 17.24 5.89
N GLY A 238 -12.83 16.93 4.59
CA GLY A 238 -13.72 17.71 3.72
C GLY A 238 -13.02 18.85 2.96
N ASP A 239 -11.68 18.94 3.05
CA ASP A 239 -10.88 19.93 2.31
C ASP A 239 -10.47 19.39 0.93
N SER A 240 -9.78 20.21 0.14
CA SER A 240 -9.24 19.85 -1.19
C SER A 240 -8.38 18.57 -1.18
N VAL A 241 -7.76 18.24 -0.03
CA VAL A 241 -6.98 17.02 0.14
C VAL A 241 -7.87 15.76 0.09
N GLU A 242 -9.11 15.84 0.60
CA GLU A 242 -10.06 14.72 0.51
C GLU A 242 -10.50 14.49 -0.95
N GLU A 243 -10.69 15.55 -1.73
CA GLU A 243 -11.03 15.44 -3.16
C GLU A 243 -9.89 14.77 -3.93
N HIS A 244 -8.65 15.26 -3.77
CA HIS A 244 -7.48 14.63 -4.38
C HIS A 244 -7.27 13.18 -3.95
N PHE A 245 -7.59 12.86 -2.69
CA PHE A 245 -7.51 11.49 -2.21
C PHE A 245 -8.57 10.59 -2.85
N LYS A 246 -9.79 11.08 -3.07
CA LYS A 246 -10.83 10.35 -3.80
C LYS A 246 -10.43 10.14 -5.25
N GLU A 247 -9.98 11.19 -5.92
CA GLU A 247 -9.45 11.10 -7.29
C GLU A 247 -8.32 10.07 -7.40
N PHE A 248 -7.38 10.09 -6.45
CA PHE A 248 -6.31 9.09 -6.37
C PHE A 248 -6.86 7.65 -6.27
N LEU A 249 -7.87 7.40 -5.46
CA LEU A 249 -8.50 6.10 -5.37
C LEU A 249 -9.21 5.71 -6.68
N GLU A 250 -9.89 6.66 -7.33
CA GLU A 250 -10.61 6.48 -8.58
C GLU A 250 -9.69 6.21 -9.78
N THR A 251 -8.46 6.76 -9.79
CA THR A 251 -7.48 6.49 -10.87
C THR A 251 -7.05 5.03 -10.96
N GLY A 252 -7.47 4.18 -10.02
CA GLY A 252 -7.25 2.74 -10.02
C GLY A 252 -6.45 2.22 -8.83
N TYR A 253 -6.11 3.08 -7.88
CA TYR A 253 -5.44 2.66 -6.65
C TYR A 253 -6.37 1.86 -5.72
N ALA A 254 -7.69 2.18 -5.67
CA ALA A 254 -8.65 1.43 -4.87
C ALA A 254 -8.61 -0.09 -5.14
N ARG A 255 -8.44 -0.50 -6.38
CA ARG A 255 -8.39 -1.92 -6.78
C ARG A 255 -7.06 -2.61 -6.49
N ARG A 256 -5.97 -1.85 -6.26
CA ARG A 256 -4.62 -2.38 -6.09
C ARG A 256 -4.14 -2.38 -4.64
N LEU A 257 -4.67 -1.49 -3.82
CA LEU A 257 -4.25 -1.30 -2.44
C LEU A 257 -4.89 -2.32 -1.49
N LEU A 258 -4.09 -2.77 -0.54
CA LEU A 258 -4.56 -3.28 0.74
C LEU A 258 -4.70 -2.10 1.71
N PHE A 259 -5.83 -2.02 2.37
CA PHE A 259 -6.18 -0.92 3.26
C PHE A 259 -6.17 -1.35 4.72
N SER A 260 -5.70 -0.48 5.59
CA SER A 260 -6.08 -0.50 7.00
C SER A 260 -6.62 0.86 7.43
N PHE A 261 -7.49 0.86 8.43
CA PHE A 261 -8.11 2.07 8.94
C PHE A 261 -8.22 1.99 10.46
N VAL A 262 -7.43 2.83 11.15
CA VAL A 262 -7.33 2.89 12.59
C VAL A 262 -7.81 4.26 13.06
N THR A 263 -8.97 4.31 13.72
CA THR A 263 -9.59 5.53 14.24
C THR A 263 -9.38 5.69 15.74
N GLU A 264 -8.99 4.61 16.43
CA GLU A 264 -8.76 4.61 17.88
C GLU A 264 -7.51 3.76 18.18
N VAL A 265 -6.73 4.22 19.16
CA VAL A 265 -5.61 3.44 19.68
C VAL A 265 -6.13 2.57 20.82
N GLY A 266 -6.31 1.29 20.56
CA GLY A 266 -6.71 0.29 21.56
C GLY A 266 -5.58 0.02 22.57
N ARG A 267 -5.23 1.02 23.39
CA ARG A 267 -4.23 0.83 24.45
C ARG A 267 -4.85 0.08 25.61
N LYS A 268 -4.10 -0.82 26.23
CA LYS A 268 -4.50 -1.43 27.52
C LYS A 268 -4.57 -0.34 28.59
N LYS A 269 -5.78 0.07 28.96
CA LYS A 269 -6.07 1.26 29.80
C LYS A 269 -5.67 1.11 31.27
N HIS A 270 -5.35 -0.10 31.75
CA HIS A 270 -5.19 -0.39 33.19
C HIS A 270 -3.77 -0.79 33.58
N LEU A 271 -2.76 -0.45 32.79
CA LEU A 271 -1.38 -0.73 33.15
C LEU A 271 -0.86 0.34 34.11
N THR A 272 -0.26 -0.10 35.22
CA THR A 272 0.54 0.79 36.06
C THR A 272 1.86 1.17 35.35
N ALA A 273 2.51 2.23 35.80
CA ALA A 273 3.83 2.61 35.31
C ALA A 273 4.84 1.46 35.47
N LYS A 274 4.73 0.68 36.58
CA LYS A 274 5.55 -0.50 36.82
C LYS A 274 5.28 -1.61 35.80
N ASP A 275 4.02 -1.91 35.49
CA ASP A 275 3.67 -2.91 34.48
C ASP A 275 4.20 -2.51 33.09
N ARG A 276 4.10 -1.21 32.78
CA ARG A 276 4.63 -0.67 31.52
C ARG A 276 6.14 -0.81 31.44
N TYR A 277 6.85 -0.50 32.52
CA TYR A 277 8.29 -0.69 32.60
C TYR A 277 8.68 -2.17 32.42
N LEU A 278 8.00 -3.09 33.11
CA LEU A 278 8.22 -4.52 32.99
C LEU A 278 7.99 -5.03 31.54
N GLN A 279 6.97 -4.51 30.86
CA GLN A 279 6.77 -4.81 29.44
C GLN A 279 7.91 -4.31 28.54
N MET A 280 8.47 -3.13 28.84
CA MET A 280 9.57 -2.57 28.04
C MET A 280 10.84 -3.38 28.16
N ILE A 281 11.13 -3.93 29.36
CA ILE A 281 12.31 -4.78 29.63
C ILE A 281 12.02 -6.29 29.43
N ASP A 282 10.80 -6.66 29.04
CA ASP A 282 10.42 -8.06 28.81
C ASP A 282 11.24 -8.67 27.68
N THR A 283 12.01 -9.70 28.02
CA THR A 283 12.84 -10.46 27.10
C THR A 283 12.12 -11.68 26.52
N SER A 284 10.88 -11.95 26.93
CA SER A 284 10.10 -13.12 26.47
C SER A 284 9.91 -13.17 24.96
N LEU A 285 9.94 -12.01 24.29
CA LEU A 285 9.85 -11.90 22.84
C LEU A 285 11.19 -12.11 22.11
N ASN A 286 12.31 -12.08 22.81
CA ASN A 286 13.62 -12.10 22.17
C ASN A 286 13.84 -13.36 21.32
N ASN A 287 13.36 -14.53 21.78
CA ASN A 287 13.46 -15.76 21.00
C ASN A 287 12.58 -15.66 19.73
N SER A 288 11.36 -15.18 19.86
CA SER A 288 10.48 -14.96 18.70
C SER A 288 11.06 -13.97 17.70
N ILE A 289 11.71 -12.91 18.17
CA ILE A 289 12.40 -11.92 17.33
C ILE A 289 13.58 -12.59 16.61
N LYS A 290 14.42 -13.33 17.32
CA LYS A 290 15.57 -14.07 16.74
C LYS A 290 15.12 -15.09 15.69
N ASP A 291 14.03 -15.81 15.92
CA ASP A 291 13.51 -16.76 14.93
C ASP A 291 13.12 -16.02 13.63
N VAL A 292 12.45 -14.86 13.74
CA VAL A 292 12.08 -14.05 12.58
C VAL A 292 13.33 -13.48 11.89
N GLN A 293 14.32 -13.00 12.65
CA GLN A 293 15.60 -12.51 12.12
C GLN A 293 16.33 -13.60 11.31
N SER A 294 16.38 -14.82 11.88
CA SER A 294 17.00 -15.97 11.22
C SER A 294 16.30 -16.31 9.90
N LEU A 295 14.96 -16.24 9.89
CA LEU A 295 14.16 -16.50 8.70
C LEU A 295 14.39 -15.42 7.62
N PHE A 296 14.39 -14.13 7.99
CA PHE A 296 14.68 -13.05 7.06
C PHE A 296 16.10 -13.14 6.47
N SER A 297 17.08 -13.54 7.30
CA SER A 297 18.42 -13.85 6.81
C SER A 297 18.42 -15.04 5.81
N ALA A 298 17.64 -16.08 6.08
CA ALA A 298 17.55 -17.27 5.24
C ALA A 298 16.87 -17.00 3.89
N TYR A 299 15.98 -16.02 3.80
CA TYR A 299 15.38 -15.64 2.51
C TYR A 299 16.42 -15.18 1.48
N ALA A 300 17.51 -14.54 1.91
CA ALA A 300 18.62 -14.20 1.02
C ALA A 300 19.43 -15.41 0.56
N ASP A 301 19.34 -16.55 1.25
CA ASP A 301 20.00 -17.81 0.85
C ASP A 301 19.05 -18.71 0.03
N SER A 302 17.77 -18.34 -0.10
CA SER A 302 16.79 -19.12 -0.86
C SER A 302 17.05 -19.04 -2.36
N PRO A 303 16.50 -19.98 -3.17
CA PRO A 303 16.62 -19.91 -4.62
C PRO A 303 16.18 -18.56 -5.16
N PHE A 304 17.01 -17.97 -6.02
CA PHE A 304 16.73 -16.70 -6.66
C PHE A 304 15.79 -16.88 -7.84
N ASN A 305 14.90 -15.91 -8.09
CA ASN A 305 13.90 -15.89 -9.14
C ASN A 305 12.97 -17.13 -9.14
N PRO A 306 12.43 -17.52 -7.97
CA PRO A 306 11.54 -18.67 -7.90
C PRO A 306 10.23 -18.38 -8.63
N VAL A 307 9.74 -19.36 -9.37
CA VAL A 307 8.40 -19.35 -9.97
C VAL A 307 7.51 -20.27 -9.16
N ILE A 308 6.59 -19.69 -8.41
CA ILE A 308 5.64 -20.43 -7.59
C ILE A 308 4.46 -20.86 -8.46
N THR A 309 4.11 -22.13 -8.41
CA THR A 309 2.99 -22.71 -9.15
C THR A 309 1.74 -22.81 -8.29
N MET A 310 0.64 -23.20 -8.90
CA MET A 310 -0.62 -23.48 -8.22
C MET A 310 -1.28 -24.68 -8.89
N SER A 311 -1.71 -25.66 -8.08
CA SER A 311 -2.43 -26.82 -8.59
C SER A 311 -3.77 -26.43 -9.20
N GLU A 312 -4.35 -27.30 -10.04
CA GLU A 312 -5.67 -27.10 -10.63
C GLU A 312 -6.73 -26.84 -9.55
N ASN A 313 -6.74 -27.65 -8.49
CA ASN A 313 -7.70 -27.51 -7.40
C ASN A 313 -7.59 -26.15 -6.69
N ASN A 314 -6.37 -25.67 -6.43
CA ASN A 314 -6.13 -24.38 -5.80
C ASN A 314 -6.47 -23.22 -6.75
N SER A 315 -6.25 -23.41 -8.06
CA SER A 315 -6.66 -22.45 -9.11
C SER A 315 -8.18 -22.31 -9.16
N ILE A 316 -8.90 -23.45 -9.16
CA ILE A 316 -10.37 -23.47 -9.11
C ILE A 316 -10.87 -22.81 -7.82
N TYR A 317 -10.24 -23.09 -6.68
CA TYR A 317 -10.61 -22.47 -5.41
C TYR A 317 -10.47 -20.93 -5.43
N LEU A 318 -9.42 -20.42 -6.03
CA LEU A 318 -9.22 -18.98 -6.20
C LEU A 318 -10.23 -18.38 -7.20
N ILE A 319 -10.57 -19.10 -8.28
CA ILE A 319 -11.59 -18.70 -9.25
C ILE A 319 -12.98 -18.65 -8.58
N ASP A 320 -13.33 -19.61 -7.72
CA ASP A 320 -14.56 -19.56 -6.94
C ASP A 320 -14.64 -18.29 -6.07
N TYR A 321 -13.53 -17.88 -5.48
CA TYR A 321 -13.47 -16.62 -4.74
C TYR A 321 -13.63 -15.41 -5.67
N GLN A 322 -13.02 -15.43 -6.86
CA GLN A 322 -13.20 -14.39 -7.88
C GLN A 322 -14.68 -14.25 -8.26
N MET A 323 -15.35 -15.36 -8.61
CA MET A 323 -16.77 -15.37 -8.98
C MET A 323 -17.67 -14.83 -7.86
N LYS A 324 -17.36 -15.15 -6.60
CA LYS A 324 -18.06 -14.56 -5.43
C LYS A 324 -17.87 -13.04 -5.36
N CYS A 325 -16.67 -12.53 -5.61
CA CYS A 325 -16.39 -11.10 -5.62
C CYS A 325 -17.15 -10.39 -6.75
N GLU A 326 -17.16 -10.95 -7.95
CA GLU A 326 -17.90 -10.45 -9.11
C GLU A 326 -19.42 -10.39 -8.82
N HIS A 327 -19.99 -11.49 -8.31
CA HIS A 327 -21.40 -11.53 -7.94
C HIS A 327 -21.78 -10.52 -6.84
N LEU A 328 -20.89 -10.29 -5.85
CA LEU A 328 -21.11 -9.25 -4.84
C LEU A 328 -21.01 -7.85 -5.44
N ALA A 329 -20.11 -7.62 -6.38
CA ALA A 329 -19.97 -6.34 -7.06
C ALA A 329 -21.18 -6.01 -7.94
N ASP A 330 -21.76 -7.02 -8.62
CA ASP A 330 -22.97 -6.85 -9.46
C ASP A 330 -24.19 -6.42 -8.64
N LYS A 331 -24.28 -6.87 -7.38
CA LYS A 331 -25.33 -6.47 -6.46
C LYS A 331 -25.16 -5.08 -5.86
N MET A 332 -23.99 -4.46 -6.02
CA MET A 332 -23.76 -3.11 -5.51
C MET A 332 -24.48 -2.08 -6.37
N HIS A 333 -24.94 -1.01 -5.72
CA HIS A 333 -25.60 0.10 -6.41
C HIS A 333 -24.66 0.76 -7.44
N GLU A 334 -25.22 1.22 -8.57
CA GLU A 334 -24.45 1.85 -9.66
C GLU A 334 -23.65 3.07 -9.22
N HIS A 335 -24.12 3.80 -8.20
CA HIS A 335 -23.43 4.97 -7.64
C HIS A 335 -22.18 4.63 -6.80
N LEU A 336 -21.76 3.36 -6.76
CA LEU A 336 -20.58 2.91 -6.02
C LEU A 336 -19.50 2.30 -6.95
N PRO A 337 -19.08 2.98 -8.04
CA PRO A 337 -18.19 2.41 -9.04
C PRO A 337 -16.83 2.00 -8.43
N VAL A 338 -16.27 2.81 -7.54
CA VAL A 338 -14.99 2.54 -6.89
C VAL A 338 -15.06 1.31 -5.98
N HIS A 339 -16.18 1.11 -5.28
CA HIS A 339 -16.40 -0.10 -4.46
C HIS A 339 -16.54 -1.35 -5.32
N LYS A 340 -17.25 -1.26 -6.45
CA LYS A 340 -17.38 -2.38 -7.40
C LYS A 340 -16.01 -2.82 -7.91
N VAL A 341 -15.21 -1.86 -8.35
CA VAL A 341 -13.86 -2.14 -8.88
C VAL A 341 -12.93 -2.69 -7.81
N GLU A 342 -12.99 -2.17 -6.56
CA GLU A 342 -12.23 -2.73 -5.43
C GLU A 342 -12.62 -4.19 -5.16
N MET A 343 -13.94 -4.47 -5.13
CA MET A 343 -14.48 -5.81 -4.87
C MET A 343 -14.04 -6.82 -5.93
N VAL A 344 -14.21 -6.50 -7.21
CA VAL A 344 -13.82 -7.40 -8.33
C VAL A 344 -12.34 -7.73 -8.29
N HIS A 345 -11.46 -6.80 -7.88
CA HIS A 345 -10.02 -7.02 -7.90
C HIS A 345 -9.47 -7.67 -6.62
N ARG A 346 -10.30 -8.02 -5.64
CA ARG A 346 -9.86 -8.70 -4.41
C ARG A 346 -9.16 -10.03 -4.71
N TYR A 347 -9.64 -10.79 -5.68
CA TYR A 347 -9.00 -12.05 -6.07
C TYR A 347 -7.55 -11.85 -6.51
N TYR A 348 -7.27 -10.78 -7.26
CA TYR A 348 -5.92 -10.51 -7.74
C TYR A 348 -4.96 -10.07 -6.62
N LYS A 349 -5.45 -9.27 -5.67
CA LYS A 349 -4.73 -8.97 -4.43
C LYS A 349 -4.46 -10.23 -3.61
N THR A 350 -5.44 -11.11 -3.53
CA THR A 350 -5.34 -12.43 -2.87
C THR A 350 -4.27 -13.29 -3.53
N LEU A 351 -4.27 -13.42 -4.84
CA LEU A 351 -3.26 -14.18 -5.58
C LEU A 351 -1.84 -13.69 -5.28
N LYS A 352 -1.60 -12.39 -5.39
CA LYS A 352 -0.28 -11.81 -5.11
C LYS A 352 0.16 -12.00 -3.66
N LEU A 353 -0.75 -11.83 -2.71
CA LEU A 353 -0.46 -12.03 -1.29
C LEU A 353 -0.26 -13.52 -0.94
N ALA A 354 -1.03 -14.43 -1.53
CA ALA A 354 -0.82 -15.87 -1.39
C ALA A 354 0.56 -16.29 -1.92
N GLY A 355 1.00 -15.71 -3.03
CA GLY A 355 2.37 -15.88 -3.53
C GLY A 355 3.44 -15.39 -2.56
N ALA A 356 3.20 -14.24 -1.90
CA ALA A 356 4.11 -13.73 -0.86
C ALA A 356 4.18 -14.66 0.37
N TYR A 357 3.04 -15.26 0.75
CA TYR A 357 3.00 -16.23 1.85
C TYR A 357 3.67 -17.55 1.48
N ALA A 358 3.43 -18.05 0.25
CA ALA A 358 4.12 -19.24 -0.24
C ALA A 358 5.65 -19.03 -0.28
N PHE A 359 6.12 -17.86 -0.74
CA PHE A 359 7.53 -17.50 -0.66
C PHE A 359 8.03 -17.46 0.79
N ALA A 360 7.26 -16.86 1.70
CA ALA A 360 7.63 -16.77 3.11
C ALA A 360 7.75 -18.14 3.79
N ASP A 361 6.99 -19.13 3.34
CA ASP A 361 7.09 -20.53 3.77
C ASP A 361 8.12 -21.34 2.96
N LEU A 362 8.86 -20.69 2.04
CA LEU A 362 9.78 -21.34 1.11
C LEU A 362 9.12 -22.48 0.29
N SER A 363 7.84 -22.32 0.01
CA SER A 363 7.03 -23.25 -0.77
C SER A 363 7.14 -22.99 -2.26
N HIS A 364 7.23 -24.04 -3.07
CA HIS A 364 7.18 -23.95 -4.53
C HIS A 364 5.74 -23.89 -5.09
N GLU A 365 4.74 -24.05 -4.21
CA GLU A 365 3.32 -24.06 -4.59
C GLU A 365 2.50 -23.18 -3.65
N ILE A 366 1.51 -22.46 -4.24
CA ILE A 366 0.45 -21.79 -3.47
C ILE A 366 -0.57 -22.85 -3.04
N THR A 367 -0.65 -23.10 -1.74
CA THR A 367 -1.61 -24.02 -1.14
C THR A 367 -2.95 -23.35 -0.86
N SER A 368 -3.99 -24.13 -0.57
CA SER A 368 -5.29 -23.62 -0.10
C SER A 368 -5.16 -22.78 1.18
N ASP A 369 -4.26 -23.15 2.10
CA ASP A 369 -4.02 -22.38 3.32
C ASP A 369 -3.45 -20.97 2.99
N HIS A 370 -2.50 -20.86 2.04
CA HIS A 370 -1.98 -19.57 1.61
C HIS A 370 -3.09 -18.70 1.01
N ILE A 371 -4.01 -19.28 0.24
CA ILE A 371 -5.17 -18.58 -0.33
C ILE A 371 -6.10 -18.12 0.79
N ASP A 372 -6.44 -18.97 1.76
CA ASP A 372 -7.31 -18.64 2.88
C ASP A 372 -6.74 -17.50 3.75
N TYR A 373 -5.45 -17.57 4.06
CA TYR A 373 -4.75 -16.50 4.79
C TYR A 373 -4.83 -15.17 4.04
N ALA A 374 -4.59 -15.20 2.75
CA ALA A 374 -4.63 -14.01 1.90
C ALA A 374 -6.07 -13.46 1.77
N ILE A 375 -7.09 -14.32 1.55
CA ILE A 375 -8.50 -13.93 1.54
C ILE A 375 -8.87 -13.21 2.83
N ASN A 376 -8.49 -13.72 3.99
CA ASN A 376 -8.85 -13.12 5.26
C ASN A 376 -8.27 -11.71 5.44
N VAL A 377 -7.03 -11.47 5.00
CA VAL A 377 -6.41 -10.13 5.02
C VAL A 377 -7.08 -9.21 4.00
N VAL A 378 -7.35 -9.69 2.80
CA VAL A 378 -8.00 -8.90 1.73
C VAL A 378 -9.44 -8.53 2.10
N GLU A 379 -10.20 -9.44 2.72
CA GLU A 379 -11.55 -9.16 3.20
C GLU A 379 -11.55 -8.13 4.34
N ASP A 380 -10.60 -8.19 5.26
CA ASP A 380 -10.47 -7.16 6.30
C ASP A 380 -10.01 -5.82 5.72
N SER A 381 -9.17 -5.84 4.70
CA SER A 381 -8.81 -4.66 3.91
C SER A 381 -10.04 -4.05 3.21
N GLY A 382 -10.90 -4.86 2.63
CA GLY A 382 -12.14 -4.39 2.01
C GLY A 382 -13.11 -3.74 3.00
N LYS A 383 -13.17 -4.24 4.25
CA LYS A 383 -13.94 -3.59 5.32
C LYS A 383 -13.33 -2.24 5.71
N ALA A 384 -11.99 -2.18 5.82
CA ALA A 384 -11.28 -0.92 6.07
C ALA A 384 -11.54 0.10 4.95
N PHE A 385 -11.45 -0.32 3.68
CA PHE A 385 -11.79 0.52 2.53
C PHE A 385 -13.23 1.05 2.61
N THR A 386 -14.20 0.17 2.88
CA THR A 386 -15.60 0.57 3.06
C THR A 386 -15.76 1.60 4.18
N SER A 387 -15.02 1.44 5.29
CA SER A 387 -15.05 2.38 6.41
C SER A 387 -14.41 3.73 6.06
N ILE A 388 -13.33 3.74 5.27
CA ILE A 388 -12.71 4.96 4.73
C ILE A 388 -13.71 5.72 3.85
N MET A 389 -14.36 5.02 2.92
CA MET A 389 -15.31 5.63 1.97
C MET A 389 -16.63 6.05 2.64
N LYS A 390 -17.02 5.40 3.74
CA LYS A 390 -18.23 5.74 4.52
C LYS A 390 -17.99 6.82 5.57
N LYS A 391 -16.73 7.28 5.79
CA LYS A 391 -16.47 8.29 6.81
C LYS A 391 -17.41 9.48 6.59
N GLN A 392 -18.07 9.87 7.65
CA GLN A 392 -19.13 10.87 7.63
C GLN A 392 -18.57 12.19 7.10
N GLY A 393 -19.17 12.71 6.05
CA GLY A 393 -18.87 14.06 5.56
C GLY A 393 -18.95 15.08 6.69
N ALA A 394 -18.23 16.18 6.58
CA ALA A 394 -18.18 17.23 7.60
C ALA A 394 -19.56 17.67 8.12
N TYR A 395 -20.55 17.75 7.21
CA TYR A 395 -21.94 18.09 7.55
C TYR A 395 -22.63 17.05 8.47
N LYS A 396 -22.29 15.76 8.36
CA LYS A 396 -22.84 14.72 9.26
C LYS A 396 -22.25 14.84 10.65
N ARG A 397 -20.94 15.07 10.71
CA ARG A 397 -20.23 15.33 12.00
C ARG A 397 -20.79 16.57 12.67
N LEU A 398 -21.08 17.63 11.91
CA LEU A 398 -21.71 18.84 12.40
C LEU A 398 -23.10 18.56 12.98
N ALA A 399 -23.93 17.77 12.27
CA ALA A 399 -25.26 17.41 12.76
C ALA A 399 -25.20 16.63 14.08
N HIS A 400 -24.29 15.64 14.18
CA HIS A 400 -24.11 14.89 15.42
C HIS A 400 -23.55 15.75 16.56
N TYR A 401 -22.57 16.62 16.27
CA TYR A 401 -22.04 17.55 17.26
C TYR A 401 -23.14 18.43 17.85
N LEU A 402 -23.96 19.05 16.99
CA LEU A 402 -25.09 19.88 17.44
C LEU A 402 -26.11 19.07 18.24
N ALA A 403 -26.38 17.83 17.88
CA ALA A 403 -27.32 16.96 18.58
C ALA A 403 -26.82 16.51 19.98
N THR A 404 -25.51 16.44 20.17
CA THR A 404 -24.90 16.01 21.44
C THR A 404 -24.47 17.17 22.35
N THR A 405 -24.47 18.38 21.81
CA THR A 405 -24.12 19.58 22.55
C THR A 405 -25.36 20.12 23.26
N GLU A 406 -25.36 20.13 24.59
CA GLU A 406 -26.51 20.57 25.41
C GLU A 406 -26.74 22.09 25.38
N LYS A 407 -25.79 22.87 24.86
CA LYS A 407 -25.85 24.34 24.75
C LYS A 407 -26.16 24.81 23.34
N LYS A 408 -26.71 26.02 23.21
CA LYS A 408 -26.77 26.73 21.92
C LYS A 408 -25.36 27.24 21.58
N VAL A 409 -24.88 26.94 20.39
CA VAL A 409 -23.54 27.32 19.93
C VAL A 409 -23.62 28.37 18.82
N THR A 410 -22.75 29.36 18.88
CA THR A 410 -22.61 30.39 17.83
C THR A 410 -21.77 29.89 16.67
N GLN A 411 -21.85 30.56 15.52
CA GLN A 411 -20.99 30.26 14.39
C GLN A 411 -19.50 30.41 14.72
N HIS A 412 -19.14 31.35 15.61
CA HIS A 412 -17.78 31.56 16.06
C HIS A 412 -17.27 30.39 16.90
N GLU A 413 -18.06 29.90 17.84
CA GLU A 413 -17.73 28.71 18.65
C GLU A 413 -17.57 27.47 17.75
N LEU A 414 -18.44 27.28 16.74
CA LEU A 414 -18.29 26.18 15.79
C LEU A 414 -16.97 26.24 15.02
N ILE A 415 -16.51 27.45 14.63
CA ILE A 415 -15.21 27.62 13.96
C ILE A 415 -14.04 27.28 14.90
N GLN A 416 -14.16 27.62 16.18
CA GLN A 416 -13.10 27.36 17.18
C GLN A 416 -13.06 25.89 17.62
N GLU A 417 -14.22 25.29 17.87
CA GLU A 417 -14.32 23.95 18.42
C GLU A 417 -14.22 22.84 17.36
N LEU A 418 -14.62 23.12 16.09
CA LEU A 418 -14.68 22.12 15.04
C LEU A 418 -13.65 22.39 13.94
N PRO A 419 -12.52 21.66 13.93
CA PRO A 419 -11.47 21.86 12.93
C PRO A 419 -11.92 21.72 11.47
N PHE A 420 -13.01 20.99 11.21
CA PHE A 420 -13.59 20.79 9.90
C PHE A 420 -14.64 21.84 9.49
N TYR A 421 -15.10 22.71 10.43
CA TYR A 421 -16.05 23.78 10.16
C TYR A 421 -15.31 25.06 9.73
N LYS A 422 -14.58 24.97 8.61
CA LYS A 422 -13.72 26.02 8.03
C LYS A 422 -14.21 26.45 6.65
N GLY A 423 -13.48 27.37 6.03
CA GLY A 423 -13.73 27.85 4.69
C GLY A 423 -14.50 29.18 4.64
N SER A 424 -14.94 29.57 3.43
CA SER A 424 -15.70 30.78 3.22
C SER A 424 -17.08 30.72 3.89
N GLU A 425 -17.71 31.89 4.09
CA GLU A 425 -19.07 31.98 4.66
C GLU A 425 -20.07 31.13 3.85
N LEU A 426 -19.96 31.13 2.53
CA LEU A 426 -20.82 30.32 1.66
C LEU A 426 -20.62 28.82 1.90
N GLN A 427 -19.39 28.36 2.04
CA GLN A 427 -19.09 26.94 2.34
C GLN A 427 -19.66 26.52 3.70
N ARG A 428 -19.52 27.34 4.73
CA ARG A 428 -20.11 27.07 6.05
C ARG A 428 -21.63 27.04 6.02
N LYS A 429 -22.28 27.97 5.28
CA LYS A 429 -23.74 27.96 5.09
C LYS A 429 -24.20 26.70 4.37
N THR A 430 -23.49 26.30 3.30
CA THR A 430 -23.78 25.03 2.59
C THR A 430 -23.62 23.82 3.50
N MET A 431 -22.56 23.76 4.29
CA MET A 431 -22.33 22.69 5.26
C MET A 431 -23.47 22.61 6.30
N MET A 432 -23.93 23.74 6.83
CA MET A 432 -25.05 23.80 7.77
C MET A 432 -26.36 23.34 7.13
N THR A 433 -26.62 23.72 5.89
CA THR A 433 -27.81 23.28 5.15
C THR A 433 -27.79 21.77 4.93
N LEU A 434 -26.64 21.20 4.54
CA LEU A 434 -26.45 19.76 4.39
C LEU A 434 -26.59 19.03 5.73
N ALA A 435 -26.05 19.62 6.82
CA ALA A 435 -26.19 19.07 8.17
C ALA A 435 -27.66 19.02 8.61
N SER A 436 -28.42 20.08 8.35
CA SER A 436 -29.86 20.13 8.67
C SER A 436 -30.65 19.10 7.87
N SER A 437 -30.37 18.98 6.55
CA SER A 437 -31.00 17.98 5.70
C SER A 437 -30.69 16.55 6.11
N TYR A 438 -29.42 16.28 6.49
CA TYR A 438 -29.01 14.99 7.00
C TYR A 438 -29.64 14.71 8.37
N GLY A 439 -29.64 15.71 9.25
CA GLY A 439 -30.24 15.63 10.58
C GLY A 439 -31.70 15.21 10.50
N TYR A 440 -32.47 15.88 9.69
CA TYR A 440 -33.90 15.57 9.49
C TYR A 440 -34.14 14.10 9.08
N LYS A 441 -33.32 13.55 8.19
CA LYS A 441 -33.42 12.15 7.78
C LYS A 441 -32.96 11.14 8.85
N ASN A 442 -32.29 11.60 9.90
CA ASN A 442 -31.72 10.76 10.95
C ASN A 442 -32.24 11.13 12.35
N ASN A 443 -33.46 11.65 12.42
CA ASN A 443 -34.12 12.05 13.65
C ASN A 443 -33.34 13.09 14.50
N ILE A 444 -32.57 13.95 13.83
CA ILE A 444 -31.89 15.09 14.46
C ILE A 444 -32.49 16.36 13.90
N ILE A 445 -33.06 17.18 14.79
CA ILE A 445 -33.58 18.51 14.41
C ILE A 445 -32.52 19.56 14.76
N ILE A 446 -32.02 20.25 13.73
CA ILE A 446 -31.13 21.40 13.91
C ILE A 446 -31.97 22.67 13.84
N ARG A 447 -31.94 23.47 14.91
CA ARG A 447 -32.65 24.74 15.00
C ARG A 447 -31.66 25.89 14.96
N LYS A 448 -32.04 26.95 14.24
CA LYS A 448 -31.33 28.22 14.18
C LYS A 448 -32.12 29.27 14.96
N TYR A 449 -31.45 30.03 15.76
CA TYR A 449 -32.00 31.16 16.56
C TYR A 449 -31.16 32.40 16.25
N THR A 450 -31.83 33.57 16.26
CA THR A 450 -31.14 34.86 16.15
C THR A 450 -31.50 35.69 17.41
N HIS A 451 -30.48 36.19 18.10
CA HIS A 451 -30.63 37.10 19.21
C HIS A 451 -29.54 38.18 19.15
N ASP A 452 -29.95 39.44 19.17
CA ASP A 452 -29.05 40.60 18.99
C ASP A 452 -28.12 40.47 17.77
N ASP A 453 -28.73 40.10 16.62
CA ASP A 453 -28.01 39.85 15.34
C ASP A 453 -26.97 38.70 15.37
N ILE A 454 -26.89 37.96 16.47
CA ILE A 454 -26.02 36.78 16.58
C ILE A 454 -26.82 35.50 16.28
N GLU A 455 -26.28 34.68 15.42
CA GLU A 455 -26.86 33.38 15.06
C GLU A 455 -26.38 32.29 16.03
N PHE A 456 -27.32 31.55 16.59
CA PHE A 456 -27.11 30.39 17.47
C PHE A 456 -27.70 29.13 16.81
N PHE A 457 -27.02 28.01 17.00
CA PHE A 457 -27.47 26.70 16.50
C PHE A 457 -27.58 25.72 17.68
N SER A 458 -28.60 24.90 17.67
CA SER A 458 -28.72 23.74 18.54
C SER A 458 -29.25 22.54 17.78
N GLY A 459 -28.93 21.35 18.22
CA GLY A 459 -29.48 20.11 17.71
C GLY A 459 -30.19 19.33 18.80
N GLU A 460 -31.18 18.53 18.42
CA GLU A 460 -31.97 17.69 19.29
C GLU A 460 -32.23 16.36 18.58
N THR A 461 -31.99 15.23 19.26
CA THR A 461 -32.33 13.91 18.73
C THR A 461 -33.74 13.55 19.18
N LEU A 462 -34.62 13.24 18.21
CA LEU A 462 -35.96 12.77 18.51
C LEU A 462 -35.91 11.28 18.89
N GLU A 463 -36.42 10.94 20.04
CA GLU A 463 -36.69 9.55 20.41
C GLU A 463 -37.94 9.06 19.64
N ILE A 464 -37.86 7.86 19.05
CA ILE A 464 -38.93 7.27 18.20
C ILE A 464 -40.23 7.01 18.98
N SER A 465 -40.22 7.09 20.32
CA SER A 465 -41.38 6.85 21.16
C SER A 465 -42.50 7.90 21.08
N ASN A 466 -42.34 9.01 20.34
CA ASN A 466 -43.30 10.11 20.29
C ASN A 466 -43.97 10.30 18.91
N ILE A 467 -43.88 9.31 17.99
CA ILE A 467 -44.47 9.46 16.63
C ILE A 467 -45.96 9.05 16.60
N ASP A 468 -46.54 8.46 17.63
CA ASP A 468 -47.97 8.09 17.66
C ASP A 468 -48.88 9.19 18.23
N GLU A 469 -48.39 10.40 18.51
CA GLU A 469 -49.20 11.52 19.03
C GLU A 469 -49.12 12.80 18.18
N LEU A 470 -48.97 12.71 16.86
CA LEU A 470 -49.15 13.89 15.98
C LEU A 470 -50.06 13.58 14.81
#